data_af43a226d3497b2b1908b33523e32586
#
_entry.id   af43a226d3497b2b1908b33523e32586
#
_cell.length_a   1.000
_cell.length_b   1.000
_cell.length_c   1.000
_cell.angle_alpha   90.00
_cell.angle_beta   90.00
_cell.angle_gamma   90.00
#
_symmetry.space_group_name_H-M   'P 1'
#
loop_
_entity.id
_entity.type
_entity.pdbx_description
1 polymer ?
#
loop_
_entity_poly.entity_id
_entity_poly.type
_entity_poly.pdbx_seq_one_letter_code
_entity_poly.pdbx_strand_id
1 'polypeptide(L)'
;MHILSDTMDQHQEHIPKSTNMTHLDEELTQLKSEITTMWLMVISQLHKTRQSLVEFDKDLAREVVATEKRINSLELKIDRDCENIFALFNPVAVDLRTVLAILKINNNLERSGDIAEGIAKYTITAHLPFDQDLVDTTSILEMYDETNAILEDVLKAFENDDTKLARSIFKRDELVDEINNKANIAVADYIRSHPDRIEDGLYIISMIRKLERVGDHCKNIAEEIIFNIEAKVLKHKSKKKKEE
;
A
#
# COMPACT_ATOMS: atom_id res chain seq x y z
N MET A 1 46.80 18.69 65.46
CA MET A 1 45.87 19.69 64.94
C MET A 1 45.61 19.26 63.52
N HIS A 2 44.60 18.34 63.35
CA HIS A 2 44.19 17.79 62.07
C HIS A 2 42.80 18.31 61.73
N ILE A 3 42.70 18.96 60.61
CA ILE A 3 41.43 19.43 60.02
C ILE A 3 40.98 18.37 59.03
N LEU A 4 39.83 17.73 59.30
CA LEU A 4 39.12 16.84 58.42
C LEU A 4 38.30 17.67 57.41
N SER A 5 38.55 17.49 56.16
CA SER A 5 37.72 18.06 55.07
C SER A 5 36.66 17.02 54.67
N ASP A 6 35.41 17.33 54.94
CA ASP A 6 34.25 16.59 54.45
C ASP A 6 34.08 16.80 52.93
N THR A 7 34.17 15.72 52.18
CA THR A 7 33.76 15.66 50.78
C THR A 7 32.27 15.27 50.71
N MET A 8 31.40 16.24 50.44
CA MET A 8 30.01 15.99 50.11
C MET A 8 29.93 15.41 48.69
N ASP A 9 29.57 14.14 48.63
CA ASP A 9 29.25 13.43 47.39
C ASP A 9 27.84 13.87 46.95
N GLN A 10 27.77 14.65 45.84
CA GLN A 10 26.48 15.06 45.25
C GLN A 10 26.03 13.94 44.31
N HIS A 11 25.19 13.01 44.81
CA HIS A 11 24.37 12.17 43.97
C HIS A 11 23.34 13.02 43.22
N GLN A 12 23.66 13.39 41.97
CA GLN A 12 22.66 13.87 41.03
C GLN A 12 21.79 12.67 40.62
N GLU A 13 20.61 12.59 41.21
CA GLU A 13 19.54 11.73 40.72
C GLU A 13 19.19 12.13 39.25
N HIS A 14 19.50 11.22 38.36
CA HIS A 14 19.09 11.34 36.95
C HIS A 14 17.59 11.05 36.83
N ILE A 15 16.76 12.09 37.00
CA ILE A 15 15.32 12.02 36.73
C ILE A 15 15.17 11.77 35.24
N PRO A 16 14.57 10.65 34.79
CA PRO A 16 14.28 10.47 33.39
C PRO A 16 13.30 11.56 32.97
N LYS A 17 13.68 12.38 31.99
CA LYS A 17 12.77 13.32 31.34
C LYS A 17 11.59 12.53 30.77
N SER A 18 10.43 12.57 31.41
CA SER A 18 9.18 12.20 30.79
C SER A 18 9.04 13.13 29.58
N THR A 19 9.15 12.60 28.38
CA THR A 19 8.85 13.32 27.16
C THR A 19 7.35 13.60 27.21
N ASN A 20 6.98 14.81 27.66
CA ASN A 20 5.60 15.28 27.53
C ASN A 20 5.32 15.36 26.03
N MET A 21 4.53 14.41 25.51
CA MET A 21 4.06 14.41 24.13
C MET A 21 3.28 15.71 23.91
N THR A 22 3.61 16.42 22.84
CA THR A 22 2.85 17.62 22.48
C THR A 22 1.52 17.22 21.87
N HIS A 23 0.54 18.10 21.87
CA HIS A 23 -0.76 17.82 21.23
C HIS A 23 -0.58 17.51 19.72
N LEU A 24 0.37 18.13 19.04
CA LEU A 24 0.72 17.79 17.66
C LEU A 24 1.27 16.35 17.53
N ASP A 25 2.11 15.90 18.47
CA ASP A 25 2.64 14.51 18.45
C ASP A 25 1.51 13.50 18.64
N GLU A 26 0.51 13.80 19.47
CA GLU A 26 -0.68 12.97 19.65
C GLU A 26 -1.48 12.86 18.36
N GLU A 27 -1.76 13.98 17.69
CA GLU A 27 -2.49 14.01 16.42
C GLU A 27 -1.73 13.27 15.30
N LEU A 28 -0.41 13.45 15.20
CA LEU A 28 0.42 12.72 14.21
C LEU A 28 0.45 11.22 14.49
N THR A 29 0.48 10.81 15.75
CA THR A 29 0.42 9.40 16.15
C THR A 29 -0.93 8.78 15.78
N GLN A 30 -2.03 9.50 16.06
CA GLN A 30 -3.36 9.07 15.67
C GLN A 30 -3.50 8.95 14.16
N LEU A 31 -3.04 9.95 13.41
CA LEU A 31 -3.07 9.95 11.95
C LEU A 31 -2.29 8.76 11.35
N LYS A 32 -1.11 8.44 11.89
CA LYS A 32 -0.33 7.25 11.49
C LYS A 32 -1.08 5.95 11.79
N SER A 33 -1.75 5.85 12.91
CA SER A 33 -2.56 4.67 13.29
C SER A 33 -3.74 4.46 12.33
N GLU A 34 -4.39 5.52 11.91
CA GLU A 34 -5.54 5.48 11.01
C GLU A 34 -5.14 5.06 9.59
N ILE A 35 -4.06 5.63 9.05
CA ILE A 35 -3.55 5.23 7.74
C ILE A 35 -3.08 3.77 7.75
N THR A 36 -2.44 3.29 8.81
CA THR A 36 -2.07 1.88 8.99
C THR A 36 -3.31 0.98 9.01
N THR A 37 -4.37 1.40 9.70
CA THR A 37 -5.64 0.66 9.73
C THR A 37 -6.25 0.52 8.34
N MET A 38 -6.31 1.60 7.58
CA MET A 38 -6.77 1.59 6.19
C MET A 38 -5.91 0.67 5.32
N TRP A 39 -4.60 0.72 5.49
CA TRP A 39 -3.65 -0.10 4.75
C TRP A 39 -3.88 -1.60 4.96
N LEU A 40 -4.02 -2.02 6.21
CA LEU A 40 -4.33 -3.42 6.55
C LEU A 40 -5.67 -3.89 5.97
N MET A 41 -6.66 -2.98 5.86
CA MET A 41 -7.92 -3.28 5.19
C MET A 41 -7.73 -3.51 3.69
N VAL A 42 -6.92 -2.70 3.01
CA VAL A 42 -6.62 -2.86 1.57
C VAL A 42 -5.85 -4.16 1.31
N ILE A 43 -4.85 -4.48 2.14
CA ILE A 43 -4.14 -5.77 2.09
C ILE A 43 -5.14 -6.93 2.22
N SER A 44 -6.02 -6.87 3.22
CA SER A 44 -7.05 -7.90 3.44
C SER A 44 -7.99 -8.04 2.24
N GLN A 45 -8.39 -6.94 1.59
CA GLN A 45 -9.22 -6.98 0.39
C GLN A 45 -8.51 -7.70 -0.76
N LEU A 46 -7.24 -7.39 -1.04
CA LEU A 46 -6.49 -8.04 -2.11
C LEU A 46 -6.27 -9.53 -1.86
N HIS A 47 -5.99 -9.94 -0.61
CA HIS A 47 -5.95 -11.37 -0.26
C HIS A 47 -7.28 -12.06 -0.49
N LYS A 48 -8.39 -11.44 -0.08
CA LYS A 48 -9.74 -11.98 -0.27
C LYS A 48 -10.13 -12.05 -1.75
N THR A 49 -9.73 -11.09 -2.60
CA THR A 49 -9.97 -11.18 -4.05
C THR A 49 -9.24 -12.35 -4.67
N ARG A 50 -7.98 -12.59 -4.30
CA ARG A 50 -7.23 -13.76 -4.73
C ARG A 50 -7.90 -15.07 -4.31
N GLN A 51 -8.27 -15.18 -3.04
CA GLN A 51 -8.94 -16.36 -2.52
C GLN A 51 -10.29 -16.58 -3.21
N SER A 52 -11.10 -15.54 -3.38
CA SER A 52 -12.39 -15.62 -4.04
C SER A 52 -12.30 -16.06 -5.51
N LEU A 53 -11.21 -15.71 -6.19
CA LEU A 53 -10.94 -16.16 -7.55
C LEU A 53 -10.63 -17.67 -7.57
N VAL A 54 -9.72 -18.13 -6.69
CA VAL A 54 -9.27 -19.52 -6.62
C VAL A 54 -10.40 -20.47 -6.19
N GLU A 55 -11.16 -20.09 -5.17
CA GLU A 55 -12.23 -20.91 -4.59
C GLU A 55 -13.59 -20.69 -5.29
N PHE A 56 -13.66 -19.73 -6.21
CA PHE A 56 -14.89 -19.23 -6.81
C PHE A 56 -15.94 -18.83 -5.76
N ASP A 57 -15.45 -18.24 -4.65
CA ASP A 57 -16.29 -17.83 -3.53
C ASP A 57 -16.86 -16.42 -3.75
N LYS A 58 -18.13 -16.38 -4.21
CA LYS A 58 -18.85 -15.13 -4.45
C LYS A 58 -19.24 -14.41 -3.17
N ASP A 59 -19.38 -15.10 -2.05
CA ASP A 59 -19.71 -14.47 -0.77
C ASP A 59 -18.49 -13.74 -0.21
N LEU A 60 -17.31 -14.35 -0.30
CA LEU A 60 -16.04 -13.69 0.01
C LEU A 60 -15.81 -12.47 -0.88
N ALA A 61 -16.13 -12.57 -2.18
CA ALA A 61 -16.04 -11.43 -3.10
C ALA A 61 -17.02 -10.29 -2.73
N ARG A 62 -18.24 -10.62 -2.24
CA ARG A 62 -19.19 -9.62 -1.73
C ARG A 62 -18.70 -8.93 -0.45
N GLU A 63 -17.97 -9.65 0.42
CA GLU A 63 -17.33 -9.02 1.60
C GLU A 63 -16.32 -7.96 1.18
N VAL A 64 -15.52 -8.20 0.13
CA VAL A 64 -14.60 -7.20 -0.40
C VAL A 64 -15.36 -5.95 -0.84
N VAL A 65 -16.42 -6.11 -1.64
CA VAL A 65 -17.27 -5.00 -2.09
C VAL A 65 -17.88 -4.24 -0.91
N ALA A 66 -18.34 -4.94 0.12
CA ALA A 66 -18.91 -4.30 1.31
C ALA A 66 -17.87 -3.52 2.14
N THR A 67 -16.61 -3.97 2.14
CA THR A 67 -15.52 -3.35 2.87
C THR A 67 -15.15 -1.97 2.28
N GLU A 68 -15.35 -1.76 1.00
CA GLU A 68 -14.98 -0.53 0.28
C GLU A 68 -15.60 0.72 0.90
N LYS A 69 -16.85 0.66 1.35
CA LYS A 69 -17.52 1.78 2.06
C LYS A 69 -16.78 2.23 3.32
N ARG A 70 -16.11 1.30 4.00
CA ARG A 70 -15.33 1.63 5.20
C ARG A 70 -14.00 2.28 4.84
N ILE A 71 -13.36 1.83 3.75
CA ILE A 71 -12.13 2.44 3.23
C ILE A 71 -12.42 3.89 2.81
N ASN A 72 -13.48 4.13 2.03
CA ASN A 72 -13.90 5.47 1.63
C ASN A 72 -14.22 6.38 2.82
N SER A 73 -14.81 5.83 3.88
CA SER A 73 -15.07 6.60 5.11
C SER A 73 -13.78 6.94 5.86
N LEU A 74 -12.80 6.04 5.87
CA LEU A 74 -11.48 6.29 6.45
C LEU A 74 -10.67 7.28 5.63
N GLU A 75 -10.71 7.19 4.31
CA GLU A 75 -10.07 8.15 3.40
C GLU A 75 -10.53 9.57 3.72
N LEU A 76 -11.84 9.82 3.73
CA LEU A 76 -12.40 11.14 4.05
C LEU A 76 -12.06 11.61 5.48
N LYS A 77 -11.94 10.68 6.43
CA LYS A 77 -11.53 11.01 7.78
C LYS A 77 -10.07 11.44 7.84
N ILE A 78 -9.17 10.67 7.24
CA ILE A 78 -7.73 10.95 7.19
C ILE A 78 -7.46 12.29 6.50
N ASP A 79 -8.15 12.58 5.39
CA ASP A 79 -8.04 13.86 4.68
C ASP A 79 -8.41 15.02 5.61
N ARG A 80 -9.54 14.92 6.32
CA ARG A 80 -9.98 15.94 7.28
C ARG A 80 -9.00 16.13 8.42
N ASP A 81 -8.43 15.04 8.94
CA ASP A 81 -7.46 15.10 10.03
C ASP A 81 -6.15 15.75 9.57
N CYS A 82 -5.70 15.48 8.33
CA CYS A 82 -4.59 16.20 7.70
C CYS A 82 -4.89 17.71 7.59
N GLU A 83 -6.08 18.09 7.10
CA GLU A 83 -6.51 19.50 7.01
C GLU A 83 -6.53 20.18 8.37
N ASN A 84 -7.04 19.52 9.40
CA ASN A 84 -7.07 20.03 10.77
C ASN A 84 -5.66 20.27 11.32
N ILE A 85 -4.73 19.33 11.09
CA ILE A 85 -3.33 19.50 11.51
C ILE A 85 -2.70 20.71 10.82
N PHE A 86 -2.91 20.90 9.52
CA PHE A 86 -2.43 22.11 8.83
C PHE A 86 -3.01 23.39 9.37
N ALA A 87 -4.32 23.41 9.64
CA ALA A 87 -5.02 24.61 10.05
C ALA A 87 -4.71 25.03 11.51
N LEU A 88 -4.54 24.05 12.41
CA LEU A 88 -4.48 24.32 13.85
C LEU A 88 -3.06 24.35 14.41
N PHE A 89 -2.13 23.59 13.82
CA PHE A 89 -0.80 23.37 14.41
C PHE A 89 0.36 23.99 13.63
N ASN A 90 0.14 24.46 12.38
CA ASN A 90 1.22 25.02 11.52
C ASN A 90 2.45 24.11 11.50
N PRO A 91 2.33 22.80 11.13
CA PRO A 91 3.43 21.86 11.20
C PRO A 91 4.61 22.33 10.32
N VAL A 92 5.84 22.09 10.79
CA VAL A 92 7.06 22.52 10.09
C VAL A 92 7.99 21.34 9.81
N ALA A 93 8.84 21.52 8.82
CA ALA A 93 9.92 20.59 8.45
C ALA A 93 9.44 19.12 8.39
N VAL A 94 9.78 18.30 9.38
CA VAL A 94 9.47 16.85 9.38
C VAL A 94 7.98 16.60 9.50
N ASP A 95 7.31 17.28 10.42
CA ASP A 95 5.88 17.09 10.68
C ASP A 95 5.04 17.45 9.44
N LEU A 96 5.37 18.56 8.79
CA LEU A 96 4.75 18.96 7.53
C LEU A 96 4.92 17.88 6.45
N ARG A 97 6.14 17.33 6.29
CA ARG A 97 6.36 16.26 5.30
C ARG A 97 5.59 14.99 5.64
N THR A 98 5.50 14.64 6.93
CA THR A 98 4.74 13.47 7.38
C THR A 98 3.26 13.60 7.01
N VAL A 99 2.63 14.74 7.30
CA VAL A 99 1.21 14.96 6.96
C VAL A 99 1.00 14.95 5.44
N LEU A 100 1.89 15.60 4.67
CA LEU A 100 1.82 15.60 3.20
C LEU A 100 2.02 14.20 2.59
N ALA A 101 2.93 13.40 3.16
CA ALA A 101 3.13 12.03 2.72
C ALA A 101 1.90 11.17 3.01
N ILE A 102 1.34 11.25 4.23
CA ILE A 102 0.13 10.51 4.61
C ILE A 102 -1.05 10.88 3.70
N LEU A 103 -1.27 12.16 3.41
CA LEU A 103 -2.33 12.60 2.51
C LEU A 103 -2.23 11.95 1.12
N LYS A 104 -1.03 11.82 0.57
CA LYS A 104 -0.81 11.18 -0.74
C LYS A 104 -0.87 9.66 -0.65
N ILE A 105 -0.39 9.05 0.43
CA ILE A 105 -0.52 7.62 0.70
C ILE A 105 -1.99 7.24 0.80
N ASN A 106 -2.80 8.05 1.52
CA ASN A 106 -4.25 7.88 1.67
C ASN A 106 -4.94 7.70 0.31
N ASN A 107 -4.70 8.61 -0.61
CA ASN A 107 -5.28 8.54 -1.96
C ASN A 107 -4.83 7.29 -2.74
N ASN A 108 -3.56 6.86 -2.62
CA ASN A 108 -3.09 5.65 -3.31
C ASN A 108 -3.69 4.37 -2.70
N LEU A 109 -3.93 4.34 -1.39
CA LEU A 109 -4.56 3.20 -0.70
C LEU A 109 -6.05 3.09 -1.08
N GLU A 110 -6.80 4.20 -1.07
CA GLU A 110 -8.19 4.23 -1.51
C GLU A 110 -8.31 3.68 -2.94
N ARG A 111 -7.50 4.18 -3.88
CA ARG A 111 -7.50 3.70 -5.26
C ARG A 111 -7.13 2.22 -5.38
N SER A 112 -6.31 1.69 -4.47
CA SER A 112 -5.98 0.26 -4.41
C SER A 112 -7.18 -0.55 -3.89
N GLY A 113 -7.93 -0.01 -2.93
CA GLY A 113 -9.21 -0.57 -2.45
C GLY A 113 -10.27 -0.62 -3.55
N ASP A 114 -10.48 0.47 -4.26
CA ASP A 114 -11.35 0.56 -5.44
C ASP A 114 -11.00 -0.51 -6.50
N ILE A 115 -9.71 -0.75 -6.70
CA ILE A 115 -9.24 -1.79 -7.61
C ILE A 115 -9.62 -3.18 -7.08
N ALA A 116 -9.42 -3.45 -5.80
CA ALA A 116 -9.80 -4.73 -5.19
C ALA A 116 -11.32 -4.96 -5.30
N GLU A 117 -12.14 -3.95 -5.03
CA GLU A 117 -13.59 -3.98 -5.26
C GLU A 117 -13.92 -4.32 -6.72
N GLY A 118 -13.27 -3.62 -7.66
CA GLY A 118 -13.48 -3.84 -9.09
C GLY A 118 -13.08 -5.25 -9.56
N ILE A 119 -12.07 -5.87 -8.93
CA ILE A 119 -11.66 -7.25 -9.20
C ILE A 119 -12.70 -8.23 -8.62
N ALA A 120 -13.14 -8.02 -7.37
CA ALA A 120 -14.15 -8.86 -6.72
C ALA A 120 -15.46 -8.94 -7.54
N LYS A 121 -15.85 -7.84 -8.19
CA LYS A 121 -17.02 -7.79 -9.06
C LYS A 121 -16.94 -8.76 -10.23
N TYR A 122 -15.74 -9.03 -10.79
CA TYR A 122 -15.60 -10.04 -11.84
C TYR A 122 -15.89 -11.45 -11.33
N THR A 123 -15.39 -11.82 -10.15
CA THR A 123 -15.71 -13.11 -9.52
C THR A 123 -17.21 -13.24 -9.25
N ILE A 124 -17.88 -12.17 -8.79
CA ILE A 124 -19.35 -12.18 -8.55
C ILE A 124 -20.10 -12.39 -9.87
N THR A 125 -19.66 -11.74 -10.94
CA THR A 125 -20.36 -11.75 -12.24
C THR A 125 -20.12 -13.02 -13.03
N ALA A 126 -18.94 -13.64 -12.90
CA ALA A 126 -18.60 -14.87 -13.60
C ALA A 126 -19.63 -15.98 -13.34
N HIS A 127 -20.00 -16.71 -14.39
CA HIS A 127 -21.02 -17.76 -14.30
C HIS A 127 -20.47 -19.10 -13.81
N LEU A 128 -19.20 -19.38 -14.13
CA LEU A 128 -18.51 -20.62 -13.79
C LEU A 128 -17.14 -20.28 -13.15
N PRO A 129 -16.52 -21.23 -12.42
CA PRO A 129 -15.14 -21.09 -12.00
C PRO A 129 -14.24 -20.78 -13.19
N PHE A 130 -13.23 -19.94 -12.97
CA PHE A 130 -12.24 -19.64 -13.99
C PHE A 130 -11.46 -20.90 -14.36
N ASP A 131 -11.17 -21.05 -15.64
CA ASP A 131 -10.44 -22.20 -16.14
C ASP A 131 -9.01 -22.22 -15.60
N GLN A 132 -8.57 -23.36 -15.06
CA GLN A 132 -7.26 -23.49 -14.46
C GLN A 132 -6.13 -23.29 -15.48
N ASP A 133 -6.31 -23.72 -16.74
CA ASP A 133 -5.33 -23.48 -17.81
C ASP A 133 -5.15 -21.98 -18.08
N LEU A 134 -6.23 -21.21 -18.09
CA LEU A 134 -6.16 -19.75 -18.23
C LEU A 134 -5.46 -19.10 -17.04
N VAL A 135 -5.79 -19.52 -15.81
CA VAL A 135 -5.18 -19.01 -14.58
C VAL A 135 -3.68 -19.27 -14.57
N ASP A 136 -3.25 -20.49 -14.90
CA ASP A 136 -1.85 -20.90 -14.91
C ASP A 136 -1.06 -20.21 -16.05
N THR A 137 -1.59 -20.21 -17.26
CA THR A 137 -0.92 -19.64 -18.44
C THR A 137 -0.72 -18.12 -18.33
N THR A 138 -1.62 -17.43 -17.64
CA THR A 138 -1.54 -15.98 -17.43
C THR A 138 -0.69 -15.60 -16.22
N SER A 139 -0.27 -16.54 -15.36
CA SER A 139 0.44 -16.29 -14.10
C SER A 139 -0.27 -15.28 -13.17
N ILE A 140 -1.59 -15.17 -13.26
CA ILE A 140 -2.33 -14.19 -12.45
C ILE A 140 -2.16 -14.41 -10.95
N LEU A 141 -2.05 -15.66 -10.47
CA LEU A 141 -1.85 -15.94 -9.05
C LEU A 141 -0.47 -15.51 -8.57
N GLU A 142 0.58 -15.68 -9.38
CA GLU A 142 1.92 -15.18 -9.10
C GLU A 142 1.90 -13.64 -9.01
N MET A 143 1.17 -12.99 -9.92
CA MET A 143 1.00 -11.53 -9.88
C MET A 143 0.30 -11.06 -8.61
N TYR A 144 -0.74 -11.77 -8.15
CA TYR A 144 -1.40 -11.51 -6.87
C TYR A 144 -0.43 -11.63 -5.69
N ASP A 145 0.33 -12.73 -5.65
CA ASP A 145 1.26 -13.01 -4.56
C ASP A 145 2.34 -11.93 -4.47
N GLU A 146 2.91 -11.51 -5.61
CA GLU A 146 3.91 -10.45 -5.66
C GLU A 146 3.30 -9.08 -5.31
N THR A 147 2.13 -8.73 -5.83
CA THR A 147 1.46 -7.46 -5.54
C THR A 147 1.11 -7.34 -4.06
N ASN A 148 0.59 -8.42 -3.44
CA ASN A 148 0.33 -8.45 -2.00
C ASN A 148 1.61 -8.28 -1.19
N ALA A 149 2.67 -9.01 -1.53
CA ALA A 149 3.96 -8.92 -0.85
C ALA A 149 4.60 -7.52 -0.99
N ILE A 150 4.47 -6.88 -2.15
CA ILE A 150 4.89 -5.48 -2.35
C ILE A 150 4.12 -4.55 -1.43
N LEU A 151 2.80 -4.65 -1.35
CA LEU A 151 1.96 -3.79 -0.51
C LEU A 151 2.25 -3.96 0.98
N GLU A 152 2.53 -5.20 1.44
CA GLU A 152 2.96 -5.49 2.81
C GLU A 152 4.34 -4.90 3.12
N ASP A 153 5.29 -5.01 2.19
CA ASP A 153 6.65 -4.49 2.40
C ASP A 153 6.69 -2.95 2.37
N VAL A 154 5.84 -2.31 1.58
CA VAL A 154 5.68 -0.84 1.61
C VAL A 154 5.10 -0.39 2.96
N LEU A 155 4.16 -1.14 3.55
CA LEU A 155 3.68 -0.89 4.91
C LEU A 155 4.81 -1.01 5.94
N LYS A 156 5.58 -2.10 5.89
CA LYS A 156 6.75 -2.28 6.79
C LYS A 156 7.77 -1.15 6.63
N ALA A 157 8.00 -0.70 5.39
CA ALA A 157 8.89 0.43 5.12
C ALA A 157 8.37 1.73 5.75
N PHE A 158 7.05 1.96 5.71
CA PHE A 158 6.41 3.12 6.35
C PHE A 158 6.51 3.06 7.88
N GLU A 159 6.22 1.91 8.49
CA GLU A 159 6.23 1.74 9.95
C GLU A 159 7.63 1.85 10.57
N ASN A 160 8.67 1.43 9.82
CA ASN A 160 10.05 1.38 10.31
C ASN A 160 10.95 2.48 9.73
N ASP A 161 10.39 3.45 9.00
CA ASP A 161 11.15 4.49 8.29
C ASP A 161 12.28 3.90 7.41
N ASP A 162 12.04 2.73 6.78
CA ASP A 162 13.04 1.99 6.01
C ASP A 162 13.05 2.39 4.53
N THR A 163 13.87 3.37 4.20
CA THR A 163 14.04 3.82 2.81
C THR A 163 14.74 2.80 1.90
N LYS A 164 15.47 1.83 2.44
CA LYS A 164 16.09 0.77 1.63
C LYS A 164 15.02 -0.23 1.16
N LEU A 165 14.14 -0.63 2.08
CA LEU A 165 13.00 -1.48 1.75
C LEU A 165 12.08 -0.75 0.75
N ALA A 166 11.75 0.52 0.98
CA ALA A 166 10.97 1.33 0.05
C ALA A 166 11.60 1.38 -1.36
N ARG A 167 12.94 1.51 -1.47
CA ARG A 167 13.63 1.49 -2.77
C ARG A 167 13.62 0.12 -3.46
N SER A 168 13.53 -0.97 -2.71
CA SER A 168 13.49 -2.32 -3.31
C SER A 168 12.21 -2.57 -4.10
N ILE A 169 11.13 -1.87 -3.79
CA ILE A 169 9.83 -1.98 -4.45
C ILE A 169 9.91 -1.69 -5.96
N PHE A 170 10.71 -0.67 -6.36
CA PHE A 170 10.85 -0.31 -7.76
C PHE A 170 11.40 -1.45 -8.64
N LYS A 171 12.23 -2.33 -8.07
CA LYS A 171 12.75 -3.49 -8.80
C LYS A 171 11.76 -4.66 -8.80
N ARG A 172 11.01 -4.85 -7.72
CA ARG A 172 10.05 -5.95 -7.61
C ARG A 172 8.86 -5.76 -8.53
N ASP A 173 8.47 -4.53 -8.77
CA ASP A 173 7.40 -4.18 -9.71
C ASP A 173 7.71 -4.62 -11.17
N GLU A 174 8.99 -4.83 -11.52
CA GLU A 174 9.38 -5.34 -12.85
C GLU A 174 8.74 -6.71 -13.17
N LEU A 175 8.52 -7.59 -12.17
CA LEU A 175 7.84 -8.86 -12.35
C LEU A 175 6.34 -8.65 -12.65
N VAL A 176 5.68 -7.73 -11.94
CA VAL A 176 4.27 -7.38 -12.17
C VAL A 176 4.08 -6.85 -13.60
N ASP A 177 4.97 -5.96 -14.05
CA ASP A 177 5.00 -5.43 -15.41
C ASP A 177 5.23 -6.54 -16.45
N GLU A 178 6.13 -7.49 -16.19
CA GLU A 178 6.42 -8.61 -17.09
C GLU A 178 5.19 -9.51 -17.28
N ILE A 179 4.50 -9.87 -16.20
CA ILE A 179 3.27 -10.67 -16.26
C ILE A 179 2.18 -9.93 -17.05
N ASN A 180 1.96 -8.66 -16.76
CA ASN A 180 0.98 -7.83 -17.49
C ASN A 180 1.30 -7.78 -19.01
N ASN A 181 2.57 -7.63 -19.39
CA ASN A 181 2.97 -7.58 -20.80
C ASN A 181 2.71 -8.91 -21.53
N LYS A 182 2.94 -10.05 -20.87
CA LYS A 182 2.72 -11.39 -21.45
C LYS A 182 1.25 -11.79 -21.50
N ALA A 183 0.44 -11.30 -20.58
CA ALA A 183 -0.96 -11.69 -20.40
C ALA A 183 -1.82 -11.49 -21.67
N ASN A 184 -1.57 -10.43 -22.44
CA ASN A 184 -2.34 -10.17 -23.66
C ASN A 184 -2.21 -11.30 -24.69
N ILE A 185 -1.02 -11.88 -24.84
CA ILE A 185 -0.76 -12.99 -25.77
C ILE A 185 -1.40 -14.27 -25.21
N ALA A 186 -1.15 -14.59 -23.95
CA ALA A 186 -1.70 -15.77 -23.29
C ALA A 186 -3.25 -15.80 -23.35
N VAL A 187 -3.90 -14.71 -23.04
CA VAL A 187 -5.38 -14.58 -23.10
C VAL A 187 -5.87 -14.69 -24.55
N ALA A 188 -5.20 -14.07 -25.51
CA ALA A 188 -5.60 -14.17 -26.92
C ALA A 188 -5.49 -15.61 -27.45
N ASP A 189 -4.46 -16.34 -27.08
CA ASP A 189 -4.29 -17.75 -27.48
C ASP A 189 -5.31 -18.65 -26.78
N TYR A 190 -5.60 -18.40 -25.49
CA TYR A 190 -6.66 -19.10 -24.78
C TYR A 190 -8.04 -18.91 -25.45
N ILE A 191 -8.43 -17.67 -25.75
CA ILE A 191 -9.71 -17.36 -26.40
C ILE A 191 -9.84 -18.05 -27.77
N ARG A 192 -8.75 -18.16 -28.55
CA ARG A 192 -8.79 -18.85 -29.83
C ARG A 192 -9.11 -20.35 -29.69
N SER A 193 -8.61 -20.99 -28.63
CA SER A 193 -8.85 -22.40 -28.35
C SER A 193 -10.14 -22.67 -27.58
N HIS A 194 -10.66 -21.66 -26.86
CA HIS A 194 -11.86 -21.74 -26.03
C HIS A 194 -12.83 -20.58 -26.33
N PRO A 195 -13.44 -20.54 -27.52
CA PRO A 195 -14.28 -19.42 -27.93
C PRO A 195 -15.59 -19.30 -27.14
N ASP A 196 -16.02 -20.35 -26.48
CA ASP A 196 -17.13 -20.41 -25.54
C ASP A 196 -16.83 -19.79 -24.14
N ARG A 197 -15.54 -19.53 -23.87
CA ARG A 197 -15.08 -18.94 -22.61
C ARG A 197 -14.40 -17.56 -22.79
N ILE A 198 -14.84 -16.79 -23.77
CA ILE A 198 -14.31 -15.44 -24.05
C ILE A 198 -14.42 -14.52 -22.83
N GLU A 199 -15.54 -14.58 -22.09
CA GLU A 199 -15.76 -13.74 -20.91
C GLU A 199 -14.69 -13.96 -19.83
N ASP A 200 -14.27 -15.19 -19.59
CA ASP A 200 -13.23 -15.51 -18.63
C ASP A 200 -11.89 -14.84 -19.02
N GLY A 201 -11.51 -14.94 -20.30
CA GLY A 201 -10.33 -14.26 -20.81
C GLY A 201 -10.39 -12.75 -20.62
N LEU A 202 -11.54 -12.12 -20.87
CA LEU A 202 -11.74 -10.70 -20.66
C LEU A 202 -11.70 -10.29 -19.18
N TYR A 203 -12.23 -11.12 -18.30
CA TYR A 203 -12.14 -10.87 -16.85
C TYR A 203 -10.70 -10.99 -16.36
N ILE A 204 -10.01 -12.08 -16.70
CA ILE A 204 -8.61 -12.30 -16.27
C ILE A 204 -7.70 -11.19 -16.75
N ILE A 205 -7.74 -10.78 -18.03
CA ILE A 205 -6.91 -9.68 -18.52
C ILE A 205 -7.24 -8.35 -17.82
N SER A 206 -8.51 -8.12 -17.50
CA SER A 206 -8.94 -6.93 -16.75
C SER A 206 -8.45 -6.94 -15.32
N MET A 207 -8.43 -8.11 -14.64
CA MET A 207 -7.88 -8.27 -13.30
C MET A 207 -6.37 -8.02 -13.30
N ILE A 208 -5.64 -8.59 -14.26
CA ILE A 208 -4.19 -8.41 -14.43
C ILE A 208 -3.83 -6.93 -14.57
N ARG A 209 -4.52 -6.19 -15.44
CA ARG A 209 -4.32 -4.74 -15.59
C ARG A 209 -4.64 -3.94 -14.33
N LYS A 210 -5.58 -4.41 -13.53
CA LYS A 210 -5.91 -3.80 -12.25
C LYS A 210 -4.82 -4.08 -11.20
N LEU A 211 -4.27 -5.29 -11.15
CA LEU A 211 -3.16 -5.64 -10.25
C LEU A 211 -1.88 -4.84 -10.58
N GLU A 212 -1.56 -4.66 -11.87
CA GLU A 212 -0.46 -3.79 -12.29
C GLU A 212 -0.62 -2.36 -11.74
N ARG A 213 -1.83 -1.79 -11.80
CA ARG A 213 -2.09 -0.47 -11.22
C ARG A 213 -1.93 -0.43 -9.70
N VAL A 214 -2.18 -1.53 -8.98
CA VAL A 214 -1.86 -1.60 -7.54
C VAL A 214 -0.35 -1.55 -7.33
N GLY A 215 0.44 -2.25 -8.15
CA GLY A 215 1.91 -2.13 -8.16
C GLY A 215 2.37 -0.68 -8.36
N ASP A 216 1.79 0.04 -9.33
CA ASP A 216 2.04 1.46 -9.55
C ASP A 216 1.70 2.34 -8.33
N HIS A 217 0.59 2.06 -7.65
CA HIS A 217 0.25 2.76 -6.40
C HIS A 217 1.27 2.49 -5.30
N CYS A 218 1.77 1.25 -5.18
CA CYS A 218 2.83 0.89 -4.22
C CYS A 218 4.14 1.65 -4.51
N LYS A 219 4.52 1.81 -5.78
CA LYS A 219 5.67 2.66 -6.17
C LYS A 219 5.48 4.11 -5.75
N ASN A 220 4.30 4.67 -6.00
CA ASN A 220 3.98 6.03 -5.58
C ASN A 220 4.09 6.18 -4.05
N ILE A 221 3.57 5.22 -3.30
CA ILE A 221 3.67 5.22 -1.83
C ILE A 221 5.14 5.13 -1.39
N ALA A 222 5.94 4.26 -1.99
CA ALA A 222 7.37 4.14 -1.70
C ALA A 222 8.12 5.46 -1.96
N GLU A 223 7.77 6.21 -3.02
CA GLU A 223 8.31 7.56 -3.27
C GLU A 223 7.97 8.56 -2.15
N GLU A 224 6.73 8.54 -1.65
CA GLU A 224 6.31 9.42 -0.57
C GLU A 224 6.98 9.06 0.77
N ILE A 225 7.20 7.77 1.06
CA ILE A 225 7.98 7.33 2.24
C ILE A 225 9.41 7.87 2.16
N ILE A 226 10.09 7.70 1.02
CA ILE A 226 11.45 8.19 0.83
C ILE A 226 11.50 9.74 0.93
N PHE A 227 10.51 10.42 0.36
CA PHE A 227 10.41 11.88 0.48
C PHE A 227 10.23 12.34 1.93
N ASN A 228 9.37 11.67 2.70
CA ASN A 228 9.14 11.99 4.10
C ASN A 228 10.45 11.94 4.91
N ILE A 229 11.22 10.86 4.74
CA ILE A 229 12.42 10.59 5.54
C ILE A 229 13.63 11.39 5.05
N GLU A 230 13.92 11.36 3.73
CA GLU A 230 15.14 11.93 3.17
C GLU A 230 14.96 13.35 2.60
N ALA A 231 13.75 13.90 2.57
CA ALA A 231 13.42 15.16 1.89
C ALA A 231 13.83 15.20 0.41
N LYS A 232 13.90 14.04 -0.26
CA LYS A 232 14.33 13.91 -1.67
C LYS A 232 13.16 13.47 -2.55
N VAL A 233 12.85 14.27 -3.57
CA VAL A 233 11.86 13.93 -4.60
C VAL A 233 12.49 13.00 -5.63
N LEU A 234 11.93 11.81 -5.82
CA LEU A 234 12.40 10.82 -6.79
C LEU A 234 11.65 10.87 -8.14
N LYS A 235 10.50 11.53 -8.20
CA LYS A 235 9.66 11.63 -9.40
C LYS A 235 10.48 12.06 -10.63
N HIS A 236 10.25 11.38 -11.75
CA HIS A 236 10.86 11.65 -13.06
C HIS A 236 12.36 11.30 -13.24
N LYS A 237 13.02 10.63 -12.29
CA LYS A 237 14.42 10.19 -12.48
C LYS A 237 14.59 8.95 -13.36
N SER A 238 13.55 8.13 -13.51
CA SER A 238 13.62 6.86 -14.26
C SER A 238 13.62 7.02 -15.79
N LYS A 239 13.20 8.17 -16.34
CA LYS A 239 13.10 8.37 -17.79
C LYS A 239 14.41 8.79 -18.49
N LYS A 240 15.48 9.17 -17.75
CA LYS A 240 16.74 9.68 -18.33
C LYS A 240 17.78 8.60 -18.64
N LYS A 241 17.55 7.32 -18.36
CA LYS A 241 18.55 6.23 -18.60
C LYS A 241 18.27 5.38 -19.84
N LYS A 242 17.32 5.74 -20.70
CA LYS A 242 17.03 4.98 -21.95
C LYS A 242 17.44 5.71 -23.22
N GLU A 243 18.19 6.81 -23.12
CA GLU A 243 18.64 7.62 -24.29
C GLU A 243 20.16 7.82 -24.33
N GLU A 244 20.99 6.88 -23.81
CA GLU A 244 22.43 6.87 -24.07
C GLU A 244 22.85 5.48 -24.59
#